data_a728d60b2aaf1f779f92817a5b1e5e93
#
_entry.id   a728d60b2aaf1f779f92817a5b1e5e93
#
_cell.length_a   1.000
_cell.length_b   1.000
_cell.length_c   1.000
_cell.angle_alpha   90.00
_cell.angle_beta   90.00
_cell.angle_gamma   90.00
#
_symmetry.space_group_name_H-M   'P 1'
#
loop_
_entity.id
_entity.type
_entity.pdbx_description
1 polymer ?
#
loop_
_entity_poly.entity_id
_entity_poly.type
_entity_poly.pdbx_seq_one_letter_code
_entity_poly.pdbx_strand_id
1 'polypeptide(L)'
;MAKYLVGPYNNSWNFMDAYNKAQNGDIIEFEDGYAFQWPTNQEIVIDKELHFVGQVVSNPNGNGQIFKNTIEAAFRFVAGAKVTFENLCFKVTGNYSTLLLWSGSEVTCKQVYFEISTQNNQNFFLYADTHSKLILNDIEMKVPEKHDASIGIVASELSISHSRILSRIDLSDGARLTLETVDLEKYDINTISATNSEVTLKNST
;
A
#
# COMPACT_ATOMS: atom_id res chain seq x y z
N MET A 1 -12.32 -18.03 10.30
CA MET A 1 -11.94 -16.61 10.17
C MET A 1 -12.12 -15.98 11.53
N ALA A 2 -11.02 -15.72 12.23
CA ALA A 2 -11.03 -15.00 13.50
C ALA A 2 -10.76 -13.52 13.26
N LYS A 3 -11.07 -12.69 14.26
CA LYS A 3 -10.85 -11.25 14.24
C LYS A 3 -10.04 -10.85 15.46
N TYR A 4 -8.94 -10.14 15.24
CA TYR A 4 -8.06 -9.63 16.29
C TYR A 4 -8.10 -8.11 16.27
N LEU A 5 -8.59 -7.50 17.33
CA LEU A 5 -8.61 -6.06 17.50
C LEU A 5 -7.26 -5.60 18.02
N VAL A 6 -6.55 -4.75 17.27
CA VAL A 6 -5.23 -4.22 17.61
C VAL A 6 -5.33 -2.76 18.00
N GLY A 7 -4.74 -2.42 19.16
CA GLY A 7 -4.83 -1.05 19.66
C GLY A 7 -4.05 -0.83 20.96
N PRO A 8 -4.20 0.34 21.57
CA PRO A 8 -3.46 0.72 22.77
C PRO A 8 -4.15 0.29 24.08
N TYR A 9 -5.38 -0.24 24.03
CA TYR A 9 -6.18 -0.50 25.22
C TYR A 9 -6.01 -1.94 25.76
N ASN A 10 -6.35 -2.14 27.02
CA ASN A 10 -6.19 -3.43 27.70
C ASN A 10 -6.99 -4.59 27.09
N ASN A 11 -8.01 -4.29 26.29
CA ASN A 11 -8.86 -5.28 25.60
C ASN A 11 -8.41 -5.57 24.17
N SER A 12 -7.36 -4.90 23.70
CA SER A 12 -6.81 -5.08 22.37
C SER A 12 -5.48 -5.84 22.41
N TRP A 13 -5.13 -6.41 21.31
CA TRP A 13 -3.84 -7.06 21.09
C TRP A 13 -2.78 -6.04 20.73
N ASN A 14 -1.52 -6.26 21.07
CA ASN A 14 -0.47 -5.63 20.30
C ASN A 14 -0.38 -6.28 18.91
N PHE A 15 0.18 -5.56 17.94
CA PHE A 15 0.20 -6.01 16.56
C PHE A 15 0.89 -7.36 16.38
N MET A 16 2.09 -7.56 16.96
CA MET A 16 2.86 -8.79 16.77
C MET A 16 2.21 -10.01 17.43
N ASP A 17 1.57 -9.83 18.57
CA ASP A 17 0.84 -10.92 19.23
C ASP A 17 -0.40 -11.33 18.40
N ALA A 18 -1.14 -10.35 17.86
CA ALA A 18 -2.24 -10.60 16.93
C ALA A 18 -1.75 -11.31 15.67
N TYR A 19 -0.68 -10.81 15.05
CA TYR A 19 -0.07 -11.42 13.87
C TYR A 19 0.39 -12.86 14.11
N ASN A 20 1.10 -13.12 15.22
CA ASN A 20 1.61 -14.43 15.54
C ASN A 20 0.46 -15.46 15.76
N LYS A 21 -0.64 -15.01 16.34
CA LYS A 21 -1.80 -15.86 16.62
C LYS A 21 -2.72 -16.06 15.41
N ALA A 22 -2.79 -15.10 14.52
CA ALA A 22 -3.62 -15.13 13.33
C ALA A 22 -3.23 -16.28 12.38
N GLN A 23 -4.22 -16.89 11.78
CA GLN A 23 -4.11 -17.91 10.74
C GLN A 23 -4.54 -17.35 9.39
N ASN A 24 -4.27 -18.10 8.31
CA ASN A 24 -4.70 -17.72 6.98
C ASN A 24 -6.22 -17.44 6.93
N GLY A 25 -6.58 -16.33 6.31
CA GLY A 25 -7.94 -15.85 6.18
C GLY A 25 -8.45 -15.04 7.39
N ASP A 26 -7.64 -14.84 8.44
CA ASP A 26 -8.06 -14.04 9.60
C ASP A 26 -7.95 -12.53 9.35
N ILE A 27 -8.65 -11.77 10.21
CA ILE A 27 -8.73 -10.31 10.14
C ILE A 27 -7.96 -9.72 11.32
N ILE A 28 -7.11 -8.74 11.00
CA ILE A 28 -6.49 -7.83 11.98
C ILE A 28 -7.14 -6.46 11.81
N GLU A 29 -7.95 -6.06 12.78
CA GLU A 29 -8.66 -4.79 12.78
C GLU A 29 -7.97 -3.80 13.71
N PHE A 30 -7.79 -2.56 13.26
CA PHE A 30 -7.24 -1.49 14.10
C PHE A 30 -8.36 -0.77 14.83
N GLU A 31 -8.18 -0.53 16.14
CA GLU A 31 -9.09 0.28 16.95
C GLU A 31 -9.22 1.70 16.42
N ASP A 32 -10.39 2.32 16.64
CA ASP A 32 -10.68 3.68 16.20
C ASP A 32 -9.61 4.68 16.69
N GLY A 33 -9.04 5.42 15.76
CA GLY A 33 -8.02 6.43 16.03
C GLY A 33 -6.63 5.86 16.35
N TYR A 34 -6.43 4.55 16.32
CA TYR A 34 -5.11 3.98 16.61
C TYR A 34 -4.12 4.23 15.49
N ALA A 35 -2.98 4.83 15.85
CA ALA A 35 -1.82 5.00 14.99
C ALA A 35 -0.78 3.92 15.31
N PHE A 36 -0.60 3.00 14.39
CA PHE A 36 0.41 1.94 14.51
C PHE A 36 1.75 2.44 13.97
N GLN A 37 2.79 2.33 14.79
CA GLN A 37 4.16 2.69 14.42
C GLN A 37 5.10 1.50 14.64
N TRP A 38 5.97 1.26 13.65
CA TRP A 38 7.03 0.26 13.70
C TRP A 38 8.39 0.93 13.47
N PRO A 39 9.48 0.43 14.04
CA PRO A 39 10.80 1.02 13.83
C PRO A 39 11.14 1.19 12.35
N THR A 40 11.54 2.39 11.93
CA THR A 40 11.78 2.75 10.53
C THR A 40 12.96 2.04 9.87
N ASN A 41 13.77 1.33 10.65
CA ASN A 41 14.91 0.54 10.19
C ASN A 41 14.63 -0.98 10.17
N GLN A 42 13.37 -1.37 10.29
CA GLN A 42 12.94 -2.77 10.29
C GLN A 42 11.71 -2.97 9.42
N GLU A 43 11.64 -4.12 8.78
CA GLU A 43 10.47 -4.56 8.02
C GLU A 43 9.67 -5.59 8.81
N ILE A 44 8.35 -5.52 8.70
CA ILE A 44 7.46 -6.58 9.18
C ILE A 44 7.32 -7.60 8.05
N VAL A 45 7.77 -8.81 8.28
CA VAL A 45 7.68 -9.90 7.28
C VAL A 45 6.33 -10.58 7.41
N ILE A 46 5.58 -10.63 6.31
CA ILE A 46 4.26 -11.27 6.21
C ILE A 46 4.36 -12.48 5.28
N ASP A 47 4.00 -13.64 5.79
CA ASP A 47 3.99 -14.94 5.10
C ASP A 47 2.62 -15.63 5.13
N LYS A 48 1.56 -14.90 5.46
CA LYS A 48 0.19 -15.40 5.68
C LYS A 48 -0.80 -14.74 4.74
N GLU A 49 -1.98 -15.34 4.64
CA GLU A 49 -3.16 -14.70 4.07
C GLU A 49 -3.92 -13.95 5.16
N LEU A 50 -3.93 -12.61 5.10
CA LEU A 50 -4.53 -11.77 6.14
C LEU A 50 -5.27 -10.58 5.55
N HIS A 51 -6.27 -10.10 6.31
CA HIS A 51 -7.00 -8.87 6.01
C HIS A 51 -6.79 -7.85 7.13
N PHE A 52 -6.13 -6.75 6.81
CA PHE A 52 -5.92 -5.62 7.72
C PHE A 52 -6.98 -4.56 7.46
N VAL A 53 -7.74 -4.20 8.50
CA VAL A 53 -8.90 -3.32 8.36
C VAL A 53 -8.77 -2.13 9.32
N GLY A 54 -8.85 -0.94 8.77
CA GLY A 54 -9.02 0.30 9.53
C GLY A 54 -10.44 0.82 9.46
N GLN A 55 -10.60 2.04 9.95
CA GLN A 55 -11.87 2.74 9.95
C GLN A 55 -11.79 4.04 9.15
N VAL A 56 -12.85 4.34 8.46
CA VAL A 56 -13.01 5.56 7.67
C VAL A 56 -14.36 6.17 7.96
N VAL A 57 -14.44 7.49 7.98
CA VAL A 57 -15.69 8.25 8.12
C VAL A 57 -15.77 9.31 7.04
N SER A 58 -16.98 9.65 6.64
CA SER A 58 -17.21 10.77 5.71
C SER A 58 -16.76 12.07 6.36
N ASN A 59 -16.09 12.94 5.60
CA ASN A 59 -15.72 14.26 6.07
C ASN A 59 -16.96 15.16 6.17
N PRO A 60 -17.37 15.60 7.38
CA PRO A 60 -18.58 16.40 7.55
C PRO A 60 -18.45 17.82 6.98
N ASN A 61 -17.23 18.28 6.71
CA ASN A 61 -16.94 19.64 6.26
C ASN A 61 -16.50 19.74 4.79
N GLY A 62 -16.58 18.63 4.02
CA GLY A 62 -16.13 18.64 2.62
C GLY A 62 -16.31 17.32 1.91
N ASN A 63 -15.86 17.28 0.66
CA ASN A 63 -15.78 16.05 -0.12
C ASN A 63 -14.55 15.25 0.34
N GLY A 64 -14.71 13.93 0.53
CA GLY A 64 -13.64 13.03 0.86
C GLY A 64 -13.88 12.23 2.14
N GLN A 65 -12.90 11.44 2.49
CA GLN A 65 -12.91 10.53 3.64
C GLN A 65 -11.86 10.92 4.67
N ILE A 66 -12.14 10.63 5.93
CA ILE A 66 -11.18 10.75 7.03
C ILE A 66 -10.80 9.34 7.48
N PHE A 67 -9.56 8.98 7.26
CA PHE A 67 -8.99 7.73 7.72
C PHE A 67 -8.66 7.82 9.21
N LYS A 68 -9.23 6.94 9.98
CA LYS A 68 -9.07 6.93 11.45
C LYS A 68 -7.79 6.23 11.90
N ASN A 69 -7.27 5.32 11.09
CA ASN A 69 -6.11 4.53 11.42
C ASN A 69 -4.94 4.87 10.51
N THR A 70 -3.80 5.10 11.14
CA THR A 70 -2.54 5.40 10.45
C THR A 70 -1.55 4.29 10.71
N ILE A 71 -0.87 3.85 9.65
CA ILE A 71 0.22 2.90 9.72
C ILE A 71 1.52 3.56 9.26
N GLU A 72 2.51 3.57 10.13
CA GLU A 72 3.89 3.98 9.85
C GLU A 72 4.78 2.75 10.02
N ALA A 73 4.86 1.94 8.97
CA ALA A 73 5.61 0.68 8.95
C ALA A 73 5.99 0.30 7.53
N ALA A 74 7.07 -0.48 7.39
CA ALA A 74 7.43 -1.16 6.16
C ALA A 74 7.04 -2.64 6.25
N PHE A 75 6.36 -3.15 5.23
CA PHE A 75 5.93 -4.55 5.14
C PHE A 75 6.65 -5.24 3.99
N ARG A 76 7.20 -6.42 4.25
CA ARG A 76 7.71 -7.33 3.23
C ARG A 76 6.86 -8.58 3.15
N PHE A 77 6.30 -8.84 1.98
CA PHE A 77 5.43 -9.98 1.71
C PHE A 77 6.22 -11.07 0.98
N VAL A 78 6.20 -12.28 1.50
CA VAL A 78 7.00 -13.42 1.01
C VAL A 78 6.17 -14.69 0.94
N ALA A 79 6.74 -15.74 0.34
CA ALA A 79 6.17 -17.08 0.34
C ALA A 79 4.73 -17.19 -0.20
N GLY A 80 4.35 -16.36 -1.17
CA GLY A 80 2.98 -16.35 -1.71
C GLY A 80 1.94 -15.78 -0.75
N ALA A 81 2.32 -14.94 0.21
CA ALA A 81 1.42 -14.23 1.09
C ALA A 81 0.33 -13.51 0.30
N LYS A 82 -0.90 -13.51 0.81
CA LYS A 82 -2.03 -12.79 0.24
C LYS A 82 -2.60 -11.84 1.28
N VAL A 83 -2.48 -10.55 1.03
CA VAL A 83 -2.87 -9.55 2.01
C VAL A 83 -3.81 -8.51 1.41
N THR A 84 -4.84 -8.17 2.17
CA THR A 84 -5.70 -7.02 1.88
C THR A 84 -5.51 -5.97 2.96
N PHE A 85 -5.27 -4.73 2.56
CA PHE A 85 -5.38 -3.54 3.40
C PHE A 85 -6.63 -2.76 3.00
N GLU A 86 -7.45 -2.41 3.98
CA GLU A 86 -8.71 -1.71 3.72
C GLU A 86 -8.92 -0.58 4.73
N ASN A 87 -9.33 0.60 4.25
CA ASN A 87 -9.66 1.77 5.07
C ASN A 87 -8.50 2.28 5.94
N LEU A 88 -7.30 2.33 5.41
CA LEU A 88 -6.08 2.65 6.13
C LEU A 88 -5.33 3.84 5.52
N CYS A 89 -4.66 4.60 6.36
CA CYS A 89 -3.68 5.61 5.94
C CYS A 89 -2.26 5.10 6.20
N PHE A 90 -1.45 5.00 5.16
CA PHE A 90 -0.02 4.74 5.30
C PHE A 90 0.77 6.03 5.31
N LYS A 91 1.56 6.25 6.36
CA LYS A 91 2.57 7.31 6.41
C LYS A 91 3.90 6.76 5.93
N VAL A 92 4.38 7.31 4.83
CA VAL A 92 5.65 6.93 4.22
C VAL A 92 6.74 7.86 4.75
N THR A 93 7.47 7.43 5.77
CA THR A 93 8.48 8.25 6.49
C THR A 93 9.87 7.63 6.49
N GLY A 94 9.99 6.36 6.11
CA GLY A 94 11.22 5.57 6.27
C GLY A 94 12.07 5.43 5.02
N ASN A 95 13.21 4.77 5.17
CA ASN A 95 14.16 4.44 4.10
C ASN A 95 13.80 3.12 3.37
N TYR A 96 12.74 2.45 3.76
CA TYR A 96 12.27 1.20 3.15
C TYR A 96 11.01 1.41 2.32
N SER A 97 10.77 0.54 1.37
CA SER A 97 9.47 0.47 0.70
C SER A 97 8.38 0.20 1.74
N THR A 98 7.29 0.97 1.67
CA THR A 98 6.14 0.76 2.57
C THR A 98 5.52 -0.61 2.35
N LEU A 99 5.38 -1.02 1.07
CA LEU A 99 4.95 -2.35 0.68
C LEU A 99 5.99 -2.93 -0.29
N LEU A 100 6.64 -4.01 0.11
CA LEU A 100 7.63 -4.75 -0.65
C LEU A 100 7.13 -6.18 -0.91
N LEU A 101 6.77 -6.48 -2.14
CA LEU A 101 6.20 -7.75 -2.56
C LEU A 101 7.24 -8.63 -3.24
N TRP A 102 7.39 -9.86 -2.78
CA TRP A 102 8.34 -10.85 -3.30
C TRP A 102 7.71 -12.23 -3.42
N SER A 103 8.33 -13.06 -4.27
CA SER A 103 8.07 -14.52 -4.34
C SER A 103 6.60 -14.88 -4.60
N GLY A 104 5.96 -14.20 -5.54
CA GLY A 104 4.58 -14.50 -5.93
C GLY A 104 3.54 -14.08 -4.88
N SER A 105 3.88 -13.14 -4.01
CA SER A 105 2.90 -12.57 -3.07
C SER A 105 1.88 -11.69 -3.79
N GLU A 106 0.70 -11.56 -3.18
CA GLU A 106 -0.39 -10.71 -3.67
C GLU A 106 -0.81 -9.73 -2.58
N VAL A 107 -0.82 -8.44 -2.90
CA VAL A 107 -1.31 -7.40 -1.99
C VAL A 107 -2.39 -6.58 -2.68
N THR A 108 -3.52 -6.42 -1.99
CA THR A 108 -4.64 -5.58 -2.41
C THR A 108 -4.81 -4.43 -1.42
N CYS A 109 -4.80 -3.20 -1.92
CA CYS A 109 -5.18 -2.01 -1.17
C CYS A 109 -6.55 -1.52 -1.66
N LYS A 110 -7.50 -1.36 -0.73
CA LYS A 110 -8.85 -0.86 -1.00
C LYS A 110 -9.15 0.34 -0.11
N GLN A 111 -9.53 1.46 -0.71
CA GLN A 111 -9.75 2.70 0.04
C GLN A 111 -8.56 3.00 0.96
N VAL A 112 -7.38 3.16 0.38
CA VAL A 112 -6.14 3.42 1.11
C VAL A 112 -5.59 4.79 0.72
N TYR A 113 -5.15 5.52 1.73
CA TYR A 113 -4.49 6.80 1.58
C TYR A 113 -3.00 6.67 1.85
N PHE A 114 -2.15 7.14 0.93
CA PHE A 114 -0.72 7.22 1.14
C PHE A 114 -0.31 8.67 1.39
N GLU A 115 0.17 8.97 2.60
CA GLU A 115 0.76 10.25 2.94
C GLU A 115 2.28 10.14 2.91
N ILE A 116 2.89 10.69 1.87
CA ILE A 116 4.34 10.72 1.69
C ILE A 116 4.84 12.03 2.29
N SER A 117 5.58 11.95 3.40
CA SER A 117 5.99 13.13 4.18
C SER A 117 7.44 13.52 3.98
N THR A 118 8.26 12.69 3.33
CA THR A 118 9.69 12.94 3.14
C THR A 118 10.08 12.96 1.68
N GLN A 119 11.05 13.81 1.35
CA GLN A 119 11.86 13.66 0.15
C GLN A 119 12.72 12.39 0.37
N ASN A 120 12.14 11.23 0.13
CA ASN A 120 12.86 9.99 0.33
C ASN A 120 13.76 9.74 -0.88
N ASN A 121 15.05 9.62 -0.68
CA ASN A 121 16.04 9.24 -1.70
C ASN A 121 15.97 7.74 -2.05
N GLN A 122 14.97 7.01 -1.56
CA GLN A 122 14.74 5.63 -1.93
C GLN A 122 13.83 5.56 -3.16
N ASN A 123 14.18 4.71 -4.09
CA ASN A 123 13.59 4.71 -5.42
C ASN A 123 12.10 4.34 -5.45
N PHE A 124 11.61 3.48 -4.54
CA PHE A 124 10.24 2.97 -4.60
C PHE A 124 9.59 2.89 -3.21
N PHE A 125 8.43 3.54 -3.01
CA PHE A 125 7.64 3.35 -1.79
C PHE A 125 6.72 2.13 -1.87
N LEU A 126 6.30 1.74 -3.08
CA LEU A 126 5.66 0.47 -3.39
C LEU A 126 6.54 -0.28 -4.38
N TYR A 127 6.86 -1.52 -4.10
CA TYR A 127 7.71 -2.33 -4.96
C TYR A 127 7.20 -3.77 -5.07
N ALA A 128 7.07 -4.27 -6.28
CA ALA A 128 6.68 -5.66 -6.53
C ALA A 128 7.66 -6.33 -7.49
N ASP A 129 8.16 -7.50 -7.10
CA ASP A 129 9.12 -8.31 -7.84
C ASP A 129 8.76 -9.80 -7.82
N THR A 130 9.41 -10.56 -8.67
CA THR A 130 9.36 -12.03 -8.68
C THR A 130 7.93 -12.59 -8.80
N HIS A 131 7.20 -12.18 -9.86
CA HIS A 131 5.85 -12.64 -10.19
C HIS A 131 4.80 -12.31 -9.11
N SER A 132 5.01 -11.24 -8.39
CA SER A 132 4.07 -10.74 -7.39
C SER A 132 2.96 -9.92 -8.04
N LYS A 133 1.89 -9.65 -7.27
CA LYS A 133 0.75 -8.87 -7.76
C LYS A 133 0.36 -7.79 -6.76
N LEU A 134 0.32 -6.54 -7.22
CA LEU A 134 -0.14 -5.39 -6.47
C LEU A 134 -1.43 -4.85 -7.08
N ILE A 135 -2.49 -4.77 -6.29
CA ILE A 135 -3.80 -4.27 -6.68
C ILE A 135 -4.12 -3.03 -5.85
N LEU A 136 -4.34 -1.91 -6.51
CA LEU A 136 -4.67 -0.63 -5.89
C LEU A 136 -6.05 -0.18 -6.38
N ASN A 137 -7.02 -0.09 -5.47
CA ASN A 137 -8.39 0.32 -5.77
C ASN A 137 -8.85 1.42 -4.82
N ASP A 138 -9.40 2.51 -5.34
CA ASP A 138 -9.79 3.70 -4.58
C ASP A 138 -8.62 4.26 -3.74
N ILE A 139 -7.49 4.53 -4.42
CA ILE A 139 -6.29 5.05 -3.78
C ILE A 139 -6.22 6.56 -3.94
N GLU A 140 -5.94 7.23 -2.83
CA GLU A 140 -5.56 8.64 -2.80
C GLU A 140 -4.13 8.79 -2.29
N MET A 141 -3.42 9.80 -2.79
CA MET A 141 -2.05 10.10 -2.41
C MET A 141 -1.89 11.56 -2.04
N LYS A 142 -1.09 11.82 -1.00
CA LYS A 142 -0.58 13.16 -0.69
C LYS A 142 0.94 13.10 -0.75
N VAL A 143 1.50 13.97 -1.57
CA VAL A 143 2.95 14.03 -1.81
C VAL A 143 3.44 15.47 -1.60
N PRO A 144 4.68 15.69 -1.16
CA PRO A 144 5.30 17.02 -1.15
C PRO A 144 5.45 17.57 -2.57
N GLU A 145 5.56 18.89 -2.73
CA GLU A 145 5.77 19.53 -4.06
C GLU A 145 7.01 19.00 -4.80
N LYS A 146 8.01 18.53 -4.08
CA LYS A 146 9.21 17.89 -4.64
C LYS A 146 9.42 16.56 -3.93
N HIS A 147 9.23 15.48 -4.64
CA HIS A 147 9.46 14.12 -4.14
C HIS A 147 9.93 13.22 -5.28
N ASP A 148 10.71 12.20 -4.93
CA ASP A 148 11.16 11.14 -5.82
C ASP A 148 10.40 9.83 -5.58
N ALA A 149 9.21 9.90 -4.95
CA ALA A 149 8.42 8.73 -4.66
C ALA A 149 7.94 8.07 -5.95
N SER A 150 8.19 6.79 -6.08
CA SER A 150 7.79 6.00 -7.24
C SER A 150 7.30 4.62 -6.86
N ILE A 151 6.57 4.01 -7.78
CA ILE A 151 6.09 2.63 -7.72
C ILE A 151 6.96 1.82 -8.69
N GLY A 152 7.66 0.81 -8.20
CA GLY A 152 8.52 -0.05 -9.00
C GLY A 152 7.91 -1.44 -9.17
N ILE A 153 7.82 -1.92 -10.42
CA ILE A 153 7.27 -3.23 -10.77
C ILE A 153 8.25 -3.95 -11.68
N VAL A 154 8.75 -5.08 -11.21
CA VAL A 154 9.73 -5.92 -11.93
C VAL A 154 9.17 -7.33 -12.08
N ALA A 155 9.07 -7.83 -13.30
CA ALA A 155 8.55 -9.17 -13.60
C ALA A 155 7.23 -9.50 -12.87
N SER A 156 6.36 -8.53 -12.64
CA SER A 156 5.19 -8.61 -11.76
C SER A 156 4.00 -7.86 -12.35
N GLU A 157 2.85 -7.89 -11.66
CA GLU A 157 1.62 -7.25 -12.11
C GLU A 157 1.22 -6.11 -11.17
N LEU A 158 0.85 -4.96 -11.77
CA LEU A 158 0.21 -3.83 -11.10
C LEU A 158 -1.13 -3.54 -11.75
N SER A 159 -2.19 -3.56 -10.96
CA SER A 159 -3.52 -3.10 -11.37
C SER A 159 -3.96 -1.93 -10.51
N ILE A 160 -4.34 -0.83 -11.14
CA ILE A 160 -4.84 0.36 -10.44
C ILE A 160 -6.21 0.71 -11.00
N SER A 161 -7.19 0.94 -10.12
CA SER A 161 -8.55 1.34 -10.52
C SER A 161 -9.11 2.42 -9.61
N HIS A 162 -9.95 3.32 -10.18
CA HIS A 162 -10.67 4.38 -9.48
C HIS A 162 -9.78 5.24 -8.57
N SER A 163 -8.58 5.56 -9.02
CA SER A 163 -7.53 6.11 -8.17
C SER A 163 -6.92 7.38 -8.74
N ARG A 164 -6.34 8.20 -7.87
CA ARG A 164 -5.51 9.35 -8.23
C ARG A 164 -4.08 9.08 -7.79
N ILE A 165 -3.18 8.99 -8.76
CA ILE A 165 -1.78 8.63 -8.55
C ILE A 165 -0.89 9.84 -8.80
N LEU A 166 -0.13 10.23 -7.80
CA LEU A 166 0.79 11.38 -7.79
C LEU A 166 2.26 10.93 -7.76
N SER A 167 2.57 9.78 -8.34
CA SER A 167 3.92 9.22 -8.33
C SER A 167 4.30 8.65 -9.70
N ARG A 168 5.58 8.53 -9.95
CA ARG A 168 6.09 7.81 -11.13
C ARG A 168 5.87 6.31 -10.97
N ILE A 169 5.57 5.65 -12.09
CA ILE A 169 5.47 4.19 -12.18
C ILE A 169 6.60 3.70 -13.09
N ASP A 170 7.48 2.88 -12.57
CA ASP A 170 8.58 2.26 -13.30
C ASP A 170 8.33 0.76 -13.49
N LEU A 171 8.37 0.30 -14.73
CA LEU A 171 8.09 -1.07 -15.12
C LEU A 171 9.30 -1.68 -15.83
N SER A 172 9.70 -2.90 -15.48
CA SER A 172 10.77 -3.63 -16.17
C SER A 172 10.55 -5.14 -16.21
N ASP A 173 11.32 -5.81 -17.05
CA ASP A 173 11.49 -7.26 -17.09
C ASP A 173 10.20 -8.08 -17.27
N GLY A 174 9.30 -7.63 -18.14
CA GLY A 174 8.04 -8.31 -18.43
C GLY A 174 6.93 -7.92 -17.44
N ALA A 175 7.06 -6.81 -16.74
CA ALA A 175 6.01 -6.27 -15.88
C ALA A 175 4.74 -5.93 -16.68
N ARG A 176 3.58 -6.02 -16.02
CA ARG A 176 2.28 -5.66 -16.58
C ARG A 176 1.61 -4.61 -15.73
N LEU A 177 1.18 -3.54 -16.39
CA LEU A 177 0.39 -2.47 -15.79
C LEU A 177 -1.00 -2.42 -16.41
N THR A 178 -2.03 -2.41 -15.58
CA THR A 178 -3.42 -2.12 -15.99
C THR A 178 -3.93 -0.92 -15.21
N LEU A 179 -4.36 0.13 -15.91
CA LEU A 179 -5.02 1.30 -15.33
C LEU A 179 -6.46 1.36 -15.81
N GLU A 180 -7.41 1.49 -14.88
CA GLU A 180 -8.84 1.63 -15.18
C GLU A 180 -9.45 2.78 -14.39
N THR A 181 -9.88 3.84 -15.10
CA THR A 181 -10.44 5.04 -14.46
C THR A 181 -9.45 5.65 -13.45
N VAL A 182 -8.22 5.89 -13.90
CA VAL A 182 -7.15 6.44 -13.08
C VAL A 182 -6.77 7.82 -13.59
N ASP A 183 -6.64 8.76 -12.67
CA ASP A 183 -6.07 10.08 -12.91
C ASP A 183 -4.59 10.06 -12.52
N LEU A 184 -3.72 10.27 -13.52
CA LEU A 184 -2.27 10.38 -13.33
C LEU A 184 -1.91 11.85 -13.37
N GLU A 185 -1.73 12.48 -12.22
CA GLU A 185 -1.28 13.87 -12.20
C GLU A 185 0.15 14.01 -12.74
N LYS A 186 0.28 15.00 -13.63
CA LYS A 186 1.51 15.26 -14.38
C LYS A 186 2.57 15.88 -13.48
N TYR A 187 3.60 15.12 -13.17
CA TYR A 187 4.90 15.66 -12.73
C TYR A 187 5.77 16.03 -13.94
N ASP A 188 6.78 16.87 -13.75
CA ASP A 188 7.73 17.34 -14.78
C ASP A 188 8.52 16.20 -15.50
N ILE A 189 8.34 14.95 -15.09
CA ILE A 189 9.00 13.75 -15.62
C ILE A 189 7.93 12.77 -16.08
N ASN A 190 8.27 11.89 -17.02
CA ASN A 190 7.39 10.82 -17.49
C ASN A 190 6.73 10.07 -16.34
N THR A 191 5.41 10.12 -16.28
CA THR A 191 4.63 9.48 -15.21
C THR A 191 4.73 7.95 -15.25
N ILE A 192 4.88 7.38 -16.45
CA ILE A 192 5.11 5.94 -16.65
C ILE A 192 6.39 5.75 -17.44
N SER A 193 7.31 4.98 -16.89
CA SER A 193 8.51 4.49 -17.57
C SER A 193 8.41 2.98 -17.72
N ALA A 194 8.42 2.48 -18.94
CA ALA A 194 8.26 1.05 -19.21
C ALA A 194 9.39 0.52 -20.09
N THR A 195 10.12 -0.47 -19.59
CA THR A 195 11.17 -1.17 -20.33
C THR A 195 10.79 -2.63 -20.40
N ASN A 196 10.66 -3.16 -21.64
CA ASN A 196 10.27 -4.55 -21.87
C ASN A 196 9.03 -4.98 -21.06
N SER A 197 7.98 -4.15 -21.07
CA SER A 197 6.80 -4.29 -20.22
C SER A 197 5.52 -3.94 -20.99
N GLU A 198 4.38 -4.39 -20.47
CA GLU A 198 3.07 -4.19 -21.09
C GLU A 198 2.25 -3.16 -20.28
N VAL A 199 1.63 -2.20 -20.96
CA VAL A 199 0.78 -1.18 -20.35
C VAL A 199 -0.59 -1.18 -21.02
N THR A 200 -1.63 -1.33 -20.21
CA THR A 200 -3.04 -1.26 -20.65
C THR A 200 -3.73 -0.10 -19.96
N LEU A 201 -4.30 0.82 -20.74
CA LEU A 201 -5.05 1.98 -20.24
C LEU A 201 -6.52 1.86 -20.62
N LYS A 202 -7.42 2.03 -19.65
CA LYS A 202 -8.88 2.07 -19.83
C LYS A 202 -9.44 3.30 -19.13
N ASN A 203 -10.02 4.23 -19.89
CA ASN A 203 -10.66 5.45 -19.36
C ASN A 203 -9.74 6.22 -18.38
N SER A 204 -8.44 6.23 -18.62
CA SER A 204 -7.45 6.85 -17.74
C SER A 204 -6.77 8.03 -18.45
N THR A 205 -6.40 9.05 -17.67
CA THR A 205 -5.79 10.30 -18.16
C THR A 205 -4.47 10.59 -17.44
#